data_81b14a0618669af9c135f2cce00f23c6
#
_entry.id   81b14a0618669af9c135f2cce00f23c6
#
_cell.length_a   1.000
_cell.length_b   1.000
_cell.length_c   1.000
_cell.angle_alpha   90.00
_cell.angle_beta   90.00
_cell.angle_gamma   90.00
#
_symmetry.space_group_name_H-M   'P 1'
#
loop_
_entity.id
_entity.type
_entity.pdbx_description
1 polymer ?
#
loop_
_entity_poly.entity_id
_entity_poly.type
_entity_poly.pdbx_seq_one_letter_code
_entity_poly.pdbx_strand_id
1 'polypeptide(L)'
;MKKYFVTILAVLFSAAVFAQQQYDTDFTQVKEMKVSGKTTPKAGHLIFDGNDHLTMTYTDPEGDYFHIDGTQVKINMDGKKAELDAEKVKIVKLQRSTLLNCLSGNWEQAAIENNAETEVSYEGDTQTITLTVKGKVPRGGYSSVILTYRNSDGALTKMVLEEAVGAINTYQIIN
;
A
#
# COMPACT_ATOMS: atom_id res chain seq x y z
N MET A 1 29.49 3.37 53.70
CA MET A 1 28.72 4.19 52.75
C MET A 1 28.90 3.58 51.38
N LYS A 2 27.88 2.87 50.86
CA LYS A 2 27.88 2.25 49.52
C LYS A 2 27.27 3.25 48.55
N LYS A 3 28.07 3.74 47.59
CA LYS A 3 27.63 4.59 46.49
C LYS A 3 27.00 3.71 45.42
N TYR A 4 25.69 3.84 45.20
CA TYR A 4 25.00 3.20 44.09
C TYR A 4 25.17 4.08 42.85
N PHE A 5 25.91 3.56 41.86
CA PHE A 5 25.95 4.14 40.52
C PHE A 5 24.70 3.67 39.76
N VAL A 6 23.76 4.59 39.55
CA VAL A 6 22.62 4.33 38.66
C VAL A 6 23.05 4.68 37.26
N THR A 7 23.35 3.66 36.47
CA THR A 7 23.59 3.85 35.01
C THR A 7 22.24 3.92 34.33
N ILE A 8 21.82 5.14 33.96
CA ILE A 8 20.65 5.36 33.09
C ILE A 8 21.08 5.00 31.68
N LEU A 9 20.66 3.83 31.21
CA LEU A 9 20.78 3.41 29.81
C LEU A 9 19.73 4.19 29.00
N ALA A 10 20.12 5.31 28.41
CA ALA A 10 19.31 6.04 27.46
C ALA A 10 19.22 5.19 26.17
N VAL A 11 18.13 4.44 26.03
CA VAL A 11 17.76 3.81 24.77
C VAL A 11 17.35 4.94 23.83
N LEU A 12 18.27 5.35 22.97
CA LEU A 12 17.95 6.21 21.81
C LEU A 12 17.10 5.39 20.85
N PHE A 13 15.78 5.50 20.99
CA PHE A 13 14.87 5.16 19.92
C PHE A 13 15.14 6.17 18.81
N SER A 14 15.96 5.80 17.83
CA SER A 14 15.99 6.47 16.55
C SER A 14 14.65 6.15 15.87
N ALA A 15 13.64 7.01 16.11
CA ALA A 15 12.49 7.07 15.25
C ALA A 15 13.05 7.43 13.86
N ALA A 16 13.15 6.46 12.97
CA ALA A 16 13.38 6.74 11.57
C ALA A 16 12.17 7.58 11.13
N VAL A 17 12.39 8.89 11.02
CA VAL A 17 11.44 9.79 10.38
C VAL A 17 11.51 9.39 8.90
N PHE A 18 10.63 8.48 8.49
CA PHE A 18 10.43 8.23 7.08
C PHE A 18 9.95 9.53 6.47
N ALA A 19 10.83 10.17 5.68
CA ALA A 19 10.40 11.28 4.84
C ALA A 19 9.22 10.77 4.01
N GLN A 20 8.17 11.57 3.92
CA GLN A 20 6.97 11.23 3.16
C GLN A 20 7.39 10.84 1.75
N GLN A 21 7.16 9.55 1.40
CA GLN A 21 7.65 8.98 0.15
C GLN A 21 6.88 9.58 -1.03
N GLN A 22 7.63 9.95 -2.06
CA GLN A 22 7.09 10.39 -3.35
C GLN A 22 7.58 9.43 -4.43
N TYR A 23 6.76 9.21 -5.44
CA TYR A 23 7.09 8.30 -6.53
C TYR A 23 6.83 8.98 -7.87
N ASP A 24 7.75 8.80 -8.79
CA ASP A 24 7.64 9.10 -10.21
C ASP A 24 8.42 8.00 -10.94
N THR A 25 7.77 6.86 -11.18
CA THR A 25 8.47 5.63 -11.53
C THR A 25 7.55 4.63 -12.26
N ASP A 26 8.16 3.66 -12.92
CA ASP A 26 7.43 2.58 -13.56
C ASP A 26 7.02 1.51 -12.54
N PHE A 27 5.97 0.78 -12.86
CA PHE A 27 5.54 -0.38 -12.11
C PHE A 27 5.10 -1.53 -13.03
N THR A 28 5.14 -2.73 -12.50
CA THR A 28 4.42 -3.87 -13.06
C THR A 28 3.36 -4.34 -12.08
N GLN A 29 2.27 -4.91 -12.60
CA GLN A 29 1.21 -5.52 -11.83
C GLN A 29 0.91 -6.91 -12.36
N VAL A 30 0.71 -7.86 -11.46
CA VAL A 30 0.10 -9.15 -11.77
C VAL A 30 -1.21 -9.24 -10.99
N LYS A 31 -2.32 -9.36 -11.73
CA LYS A 31 -3.63 -9.63 -11.15
C LYS A 31 -3.91 -11.13 -11.27
N GLU A 32 -4.11 -11.80 -10.14
CA GLU A 32 -4.49 -13.20 -10.07
C GLU A 32 -5.93 -13.34 -9.58
N MET A 33 -6.78 -14.01 -10.35
CA MET A 33 -8.17 -14.30 -9.94
C MET A 33 -8.21 -15.52 -9.02
N LYS A 34 -8.59 -15.34 -7.75
CA LYS A 34 -8.57 -16.37 -6.70
C LYS A 34 -9.35 -17.65 -7.08
N VAL A 35 -10.45 -17.51 -7.82
CA VAL A 35 -11.32 -18.64 -8.18
C VAL A 35 -10.75 -19.48 -9.33
N SER A 36 -10.15 -18.83 -10.33
CA SER A 36 -9.70 -19.50 -11.55
C SER A 36 -8.18 -19.69 -11.64
N GLY A 37 -7.42 -19.01 -10.76
CA GLY A 37 -5.96 -18.94 -10.84
C GLY A 37 -5.45 -18.21 -12.10
N LYS A 38 -6.37 -17.60 -12.89
CA LYS A 38 -5.97 -16.85 -14.08
C LYS A 38 -5.19 -15.61 -13.68
N THR A 39 -4.00 -15.45 -14.26
CA THR A 39 -3.16 -14.27 -14.09
C THR A 39 -3.28 -13.33 -15.29
N THR A 40 -3.20 -12.03 -15.03
CA THR A 40 -3.17 -10.99 -16.06
C THR A 40 -2.05 -10.03 -15.69
N PRO A 41 -0.95 -9.99 -16.45
CA PRO A 41 0.10 -9.01 -16.26
C PRO A 41 -0.34 -7.66 -16.81
N LYS A 42 0.11 -6.60 -16.18
CA LYS A 42 -0.05 -5.20 -16.60
C LYS A 42 1.25 -4.45 -16.29
N ALA A 43 1.48 -3.35 -16.99
CA ALA A 43 2.59 -2.46 -16.72
C ALA A 43 2.13 -1.00 -16.86
N GLY A 44 2.84 -0.09 -16.21
CA GLY A 44 2.46 1.32 -16.25
C GLY A 44 3.44 2.22 -15.53
N HIS A 45 3.03 3.47 -15.38
CA HIS A 45 3.76 4.51 -14.70
C HIS A 45 2.97 5.02 -13.50
N LEU A 46 3.66 5.21 -12.38
CA LEU A 46 3.12 5.62 -11.08
C LEU A 46 3.67 7.00 -10.74
N ILE A 47 2.78 7.95 -10.47
CA ILE A 47 3.13 9.24 -9.87
C ILE A 47 2.36 9.36 -8.55
N PHE A 48 3.06 9.61 -7.46
CA PHE A 48 2.48 9.87 -6.15
C PHE A 48 3.20 11.04 -5.49
N ASP A 49 2.46 12.06 -5.08
CA ASP A 49 3.01 13.31 -4.52
C ASP A 49 3.38 13.22 -3.03
N GLY A 50 3.17 12.05 -2.43
CA GLY A 50 3.40 11.81 -1.01
C GLY A 50 2.19 12.15 -0.13
N ASN A 51 1.08 12.63 -0.67
CA ASN A 51 -0.10 13.06 0.09
C ASN A 51 -1.39 12.43 -0.45
N ASP A 52 -2.14 13.12 -1.29
CA ASP A 52 -3.48 12.71 -1.72
C ASP A 52 -3.69 12.69 -3.24
N HIS A 53 -2.61 12.84 -4.00
CA HIS A 53 -2.60 12.70 -5.45
C HIS A 53 -1.81 11.46 -5.87
N LEU A 54 -2.52 10.52 -6.49
CA LEU A 54 -1.96 9.29 -7.07
C LEU A 54 -2.43 9.14 -8.51
N THR A 55 -1.49 8.96 -9.42
CA THR A 55 -1.76 8.65 -10.81
C THR A 55 -1.07 7.35 -11.18
N MET A 56 -1.83 6.35 -11.59
CA MET A 56 -1.35 5.13 -12.20
C MET A 56 -1.89 5.07 -13.62
N THR A 57 -1.02 5.21 -14.60
CA THR A 57 -1.35 5.12 -16.02
C THR A 57 -0.74 3.85 -16.59
N TYR A 58 -1.57 2.98 -17.14
CA TYR A 58 -1.10 1.73 -17.68
C TYR A 58 -0.66 1.89 -19.13
N THR A 59 0.49 1.32 -19.46
CA THR A 59 1.03 1.24 -20.81
C THR A 59 0.72 -0.10 -21.47
N ASP A 60 0.42 -1.12 -20.66
CA ASP A 60 -0.03 -2.43 -21.10
C ASP A 60 -1.10 -2.96 -20.11
N PRO A 61 -2.39 -3.03 -20.52
CA PRO A 61 -2.95 -2.47 -21.76
C PRO A 61 -2.99 -0.95 -21.76
N GLU A 62 -2.77 -0.34 -22.91
CA GLU A 62 -2.83 1.10 -23.06
C GLU A 62 -4.26 1.64 -22.85
N GLY A 63 -4.36 2.77 -22.16
CA GLY A 63 -5.62 3.48 -21.89
C GLY A 63 -6.28 3.14 -20.57
N ASP A 64 -5.84 2.11 -19.85
CA ASP A 64 -6.24 1.88 -18.47
C ASP A 64 -5.60 2.92 -17.54
N TYR A 65 -6.32 3.35 -16.51
CA TYR A 65 -5.79 4.22 -15.47
C TYR A 65 -6.54 4.08 -14.15
N PHE A 66 -5.84 4.46 -13.09
CA PHE A 66 -6.40 4.66 -11.74
C PHE A 66 -5.82 5.95 -11.17
N HIS A 67 -6.68 6.92 -10.90
CA HIS A 67 -6.29 8.23 -10.39
C HIS A 67 -7.00 8.53 -9.09
N ILE A 68 -6.26 9.08 -8.13
CA ILE A 68 -6.79 9.72 -6.92
C ILE A 68 -6.40 11.19 -6.99
N ASP A 69 -7.37 12.08 -6.83
CA ASP A 69 -7.20 13.52 -6.73
C ASP A 69 -8.06 14.03 -5.56
N GLY A 70 -7.42 14.25 -4.42
CA GLY A 70 -8.11 14.52 -3.18
C GLY A 70 -9.13 13.40 -2.86
N THR A 71 -10.41 13.70 -2.79
CA THR A 71 -11.48 12.73 -2.55
C THR A 71 -12.00 12.01 -3.80
N GLN A 72 -11.61 12.48 -4.99
CA GLN A 72 -12.06 11.92 -6.25
C GLN A 72 -11.21 10.72 -6.66
N VAL A 73 -11.87 9.63 -7.01
CA VAL A 73 -11.23 8.42 -7.53
C VAL A 73 -11.76 8.16 -8.93
N LYS A 74 -10.89 8.18 -9.93
CA LYS A 74 -11.22 7.94 -11.33
C LYS A 74 -10.54 6.65 -11.79
N ILE A 75 -11.33 5.79 -12.40
CA ILE A 75 -10.89 4.46 -12.85
C ILE A 75 -11.32 4.27 -14.30
N ASN A 76 -10.42 3.78 -15.11
CA ASN A 76 -10.71 3.16 -16.40
C ASN A 76 -9.92 1.85 -16.45
N MET A 77 -10.61 0.73 -16.31
CA MET A 77 -9.95 -0.57 -16.25
C MET A 77 -10.75 -1.56 -17.09
N ASP A 78 -10.07 -2.20 -18.04
CA ASP A 78 -10.69 -3.19 -18.93
C ASP A 78 -11.93 -2.62 -19.66
N GLY A 79 -11.86 -1.33 -20.07
CA GLY A 79 -12.92 -0.60 -20.75
C GLY A 79 -14.07 -0.15 -19.86
N LYS A 80 -13.99 -0.37 -18.55
CA LYS A 80 -15.00 0.09 -17.57
C LYS A 80 -14.52 1.36 -16.90
N LYS A 81 -15.32 2.42 -17.04
CA LYS A 81 -15.03 3.72 -16.42
C LYS A 81 -15.89 3.92 -15.17
N ALA A 82 -15.29 4.48 -14.14
CA ALA A 82 -15.98 4.94 -12.95
C ALA A 82 -15.34 6.23 -12.44
N GLU A 83 -16.17 7.11 -11.90
CA GLU A 83 -15.75 8.30 -11.17
C GLU A 83 -16.51 8.32 -9.84
N LEU A 84 -15.77 8.26 -8.74
CA LEU A 84 -16.29 8.02 -7.40
C LEU A 84 -15.77 9.08 -6.44
N ASP A 85 -16.66 9.57 -5.59
CA ASP A 85 -16.27 10.43 -4.46
C ASP A 85 -16.10 9.56 -3.19
N ALA A 86 -14.87 9.50 -2.69
CA ALA A 86 -14.52 8.69 -1.52
C ALA A 86 -15.30 9.11 -0.25
N GLU A 87 -15.74 10.38 -0.13
CA GLU A 87 -16.55 10.79 1.02
C GLU A 87 -17.98 10.26 0.95
N LYS A 88 -18.47 9.89 -0.24
CA LYS A 88 -19.82 9.35 -0.43
C LYS A 88 -19.87 7.82 -0.41
N VAL A 89 -18.75 7.15 -0.66
CA VAL A 89 -18.69 5.68 -0.80
C VAL A 89 -17.68 5.10 0.18
N LYS A 90 -18.17 4.59 1.30
CA LYS A 90 -17.33 4.12 2.43
C LYS A 90 -16.22 3.16 2.04
N ILE A 91 -16.48 2.20 1.13
CA ILE A 91 -15.46 1.24 0.70
C ILE A 91 -14.39 1.91 -0.15
N VAL A 92 -14.75 2.89 -0.98
CA VAL A 92 -13.80 3.67 -1.80
C VAL A 92 -12.91 4.53 -0.89
N LYS A 93 -13.50 5.14 0.15
CA LYS A 93 -12.75 5.88 1.17
C LYS A 93 -11.68 5.00 1.83
N LEU A 94 -12.07 3.79 2.24
CA LEU A 94 -11.15 2.85 2.89
C LEU A 94 -10.04 2.39 1.93
N GLN A 95 -10.39 2.00 0.69
CA GLN A 95 -9.39 1.59 -0.31
C GLN A 95 -8.41 2.72 -0.64
N ARG A 96 -8.93 3.94 -0.86
CA ARG A 96 -8.13 5.14 -1.10
C ARG A 96 -7.16 5.39 0.04
N SER A 97 -7.67 5.44 1.28
CA SER A 97 -6.86 5.70 2.46
C SER A 97 -5.79 4.63 2.65
N THR A 98 -6.13 3.35 2.47
CA THR A 98 -5.18 2.24 2.56
C THR A 98 -4.05 2.41 1.54
N LEU A 99 -4.35 2.69 0.26
CA LEU A 99 -3.34 2.88 -0.78
C LEU A 99 -2.41 4.05 -0.48
N LEU A 100 -2.96 5.21 -0.15
CA LEU A 100 -2.17 6.42 0.12
C LEU A 100 -1.28 6.23 1.36
N ASN A 101 -1.81 5.64 2.44
CA ASN A 101 -1.04 5.34 3.64
C ASN A 101 0.09 4.34 3.37
N CYS A 102 -0.17 3.29 2.59
CA CYS A 102 0.86 2.31 2.23
C CYS A 102 1.96 2.92 1.35
N LEU A 103 1.60 3.75 0.36
CA LEU A 103 2.57 4.43 -0.49
C LEU A 103 3.41 5.45 0.27
N SER A 104 2.82 6.18 1.22
CA SER A 104 3.54 7.17 2.03
C SER A 104 4.36 6.56 3.18
N GLY A 105 4.32 5.24 3.38
CA GLY A 105 5.00 4.56 4.48
C GLY A 105 4.25 4.57 5.81
N ASN A 106 3.02 5.11 5.87
CA ASN A 106 2.17 5.18 7.07
C ASN A 106 1.34 3.90 7.24
N TRP A 107 1.98 2.75 7.13
CA TRP A 107 1.30 1.45 7.17
C TRP A 107 0.60 1.18 8.52
N GLU A 108 1.07 1.76 9.63
CA GLU A 108 0.41 1.67 10.93
C GLU A 108 -1.00 2.30 10.89
N GLN A 109 -1.14 3.45 10.21
CA GLN A 109 -2.43 4.09 10.03
C GLN A 109 -3.34 3.23 9.15
N ALA A 110 -2.81 2.63 8.08
CA ALA A 110 -3.56 1.68 7.25
C ALA A 110 -4.05 0.47 8.07
N ALA A 111 -3.21 -0.05 8.98
CA ALA A 111 -3.58 -1.16 9.86
C ALA A 111 -4.73 -0.77 10.81
N ILE A 112 -4.67 0.41 11.43
CA ILE A 112 -5.71 0.92 12.33
C ILE A 112 -7.04 1.07 11.59
N GLU A 113 -7.05 1.71 10.42
CA GLU A 113 -8.26 1.97 9.64
C GLU A 113 -8.93 0.70 9.12
N ASN A 114 -8.13 -0.33 8.81
CA ASN A 114 -8.62 -1.63 8.36
C ASN A 114 -8.90 -2.61 9.50
N ASN A 115 -8.69 -2.25 10.77
CA ASN A 115 -8.75 -3.15 11.91
C ASN A 115 -7.89 -4.42 11.68
N ALA A 116 -6.65 -4.22 11.26
CA ALA A 116 -5.72 -5.29 10.90
C ALA A 116 -4.73 -5.61 12.02
N GLU A 117 -4.34 -6.88 12.10
CA GLU A 117 -3.11 -7.31 12.79
C GLU A 117 -1.92 -7.07 11.88
N THR A 118 -0.79 -6.73 12.50
CA THR A 118 0.46 -6.47 11.80
C THR A 118 1.52 -7.48 12.18
N GLU A 119 2.23 -7.97 11.18
CA GLU A 119 3.45 -8.74 11.33
C GLU A 119 4.56 -8.05 10.55
N VAL A 120 5.74 -7.91 11.17
CA VAL A 120 6.91 -7.27 10.57
C VAL A 120 8.05 -8.25 10.56
N SER A 121 8.67 -8.45 9.41
CA SER A 121 9.84 -9.29 9.24
C SER A 121 10.93 -8.53 8.47
N TYR A 122 12.19 -8.95 8.71
CA TYR A 122 13.37 -8.36 8.07
C TYR A 122 14.18 -9.45 7.40
N GLU A 123 14.58 -9.22 6.15
CA GLU A 123 15.44 -10.12 5.39
C GLU A 123 16.42 -9.29 4.54
N GLY A 124 17.72 -9.34 4.88
CA GLY A 124 18.73 -8.53 4.22
C GLY A 124 18.42 -7.03 4.29
N ASP A 125 18.35 -6.36 3.14
CA ASP A 125 17.99 -4.93 3.04
C ASP A 125 16.47 -4.70 2.88
N THR A 126 15.65 -5.66 3.23
CA THR A 126 14.19 -5.52 3.09
C THR A 126 13.46 -5.66 4.41
N GLN A 127 12.41 -4.85 4.58
CA GLN A 127 11.41 -4.96 5.62
C GLN A 127 10.08 -5.35 4.96
N THR A 128 9.51 -6.46 5.39
CA THR A 128 8.18 -6.90 4.94
C THR A 128 7.16 -6.70 6.06
N ILE A 129 6.07 -6.04 5.76
CA ILE A 129 4.97 -5.76 6.67
C ILE A 129 3.72 -6.43 6.10
N THR A 130 3.11 -7.29 6.89
CA THR A 130 1.84 -7.96 6.56
C THR A 130 0.74 -7.40 7.44
N LEU A 131 -0.30 -6.86 6.81
CA LEU A 131 -1.53 -6.42 7.46
C LEU A 131 -2.60 -7.47 7.19
N THR A 132 -3.13 -8.12 8.22
CA THR A 132 -4.21 -9.10 8.10
C THR A 132 -5.47 -8.55 8.78
N VAL A 133 -6.52 -8.30 7.99
CA VAL A 133 -7.76 -7.69 8.48
C VAL A 133 -8.53 -8.67 9.36
N LYS A 134 -8.94 -8.21 10.55
CA LYS A 134 -9.71 -9.00 11.53
C LYS A 134 -11.20 -9.00 11.20
N GLY A 135 -11.81 -10.15 11.35
CA GLY A 135 -13.26 -10.30 11.24
C GLY A 135 -13.77 -10.27 9.80
N LYS A 136 -14.99 -9.74 9.62
CA LYS A 136 -15.66 -9.73 8.32
C LYS A 136 -15.19 -8.56 7.47
N VAL A 137 -14.53 -8.87 6.36
CA VAL A 137 -14.12 -7.88 5.37
C VAL A 137 -15.29 -7.51 4.47
N PRO A 138 -15.61 -6.23 4.26
CA PRO A 138 -16.66 -5.83 3.34
C PRO A 138 -16.29 -6.21 1.90
N ARG A 139 -17.30 -6.41 1.05
CA ARG A 139 -17.06 -6.66 -0.38
C ARG A 139 -16.30 -5.49 -1.00
N GLY A 140 -15.22 -5.78 -1.72
CA GLY A 140 -14.29 -4.80 -2.27
C GLY A 140 -13.20 -4.35 -1.28
N GLY A 141 -13.23 -4.80 -0.02
CA GLY A 141 -12.13 -4.56 0.92
C GLY A 141 -11.00 -5.56 0.73
N TYR A 142 -9.85 -5.24 1.30
CA TYR A 142 -8.69 -6.11 1.33
C TYR A 142 -8.75 -7.01 2.56
N SER A 143 -8.51 -8.31 2.39
CA SER A 143 -8.32 -9.27 3.49
C SER A 143 -6.90 -9.24 4.02
N SER A 144 -5.94 -8.92 3.14
CA SER A 144 -4.53 -8.78 3.49
C SER A 144 -3.85 -7.74 2.60
N VAL A 145 -2.88 -7.05 3.18
CA VAL A 145 -1.96 -6.15 2.47
C VAL A 145 -0.54 -6.53 2.88
N ILE A 146 0.32 -6.80 1.90
CA ILE A 146 1.72 -7.11 2.14
C ILE A 146 2.57 -6.03 1.46
N LEU A 147 3.45 -5.40 2.24
CA LEU A 147 4.31 -4.32 1.80
C LEU A 147 5.76 -4.74 1.99
N THR A 148 6.60 -4.51 0.99
CA THR A 148 8.04 -4.73 1.09
C THR A 148 8.74 -3.40 0.84
N TYR A 149 9.42 -2.91 1.87
CA TYR A 149 10.23 -1.69 1.81
C TYR A 149 11.72 -2.05 1.77
N ARG A 150 12.50 -1.23 1.08
CA ARG A 150 13.95 -1.28 1.11
C ARG A 150 14.43 -0.48 2.33
N ASN A 151 15.23 -1.11 3.20
CA ASN A 151 15.68 -0.48 4.46
C ASN A 151 16.63 0.72 4.23
N SER A 152 17.42 0.69 3.16
CA SER A 152 18.43 1.71 2.89
C SER A 152 17.86 3.10 2.62
N ASP A 153 16.64 3.19 2.06
CA ASP A 153 15.99 4.46 1.70
C ASP A 153 14.49 4.51 2.05
N GLY A 154 13.95 3.43 2.62
CA GLY A 154 12.53 3.32 2.98
C GLY A 154 11.58 3.21 1.80
N ALA A 155 12.08 3.03 0.57
CA ALA A 155 11.23 2.95 -0.62
C ALA A 155 10.40 1.67 -0.64
N LEU A 156 9.10 1.79 -0.94
CA LEU A 156 8.23 0.66 -1.22
C LEU A 156 8.64 0.05 -2.56
N THR A 157 9.00 -1.22 -2.55
CA THR A 157 9.43 -1.96 -3.75
C THR A 157 8.38 -2.95 -4.23
N LYS A 158 7.52 -3.44 -3.31
CA LYS A 158 6.45 -4.39 -3.63
C LYS A 158 5.23 -4.12 -2.76
N MET A 159 4.05 -4.22 -3.36
CA MET A 159 2.78 -4.18 -2.66
C MET A 159 1.88 -5.31 -3.18
N VAL A 160 1.31 -6.10 -2.26
CA VAL A 160 0.32 -7.12 -2.58
C VAL A 160 -0.98 -6.73 -1.89
N LEU A 161 -2.03 -6.59 -2.68
CA LEU A 161 -3.39 -6.31 -2.21
C LEU A 161 -4.25 -7.54 -2.46
N GLU A 162 -4.59 -8.25 -1.41
CA GLU A 162 -5.47 -9.40 -1.47
C GLU A 162 -6.91 -8.97 -1.17
N GLU A 163 -7.78 -9.02 -2.15
CA GLU A 163 -9.21 -8.74 -1.97
C GLU A 163 -9.87 -9.88 -1.18
N ALA A 164 -10.87 -9.54 -0.37
CA ALA A 164 -11.65 -10.54 0.37
C ALA A 164 -12.34 -11.53 -0.58
N VAL A 165 -12.82 -11.03 -1.72
CA VAL A 165 -13.43 -11.81 -2.80
C VAL A 165 -12.95 -11.22 -4.12
N GLY A 166 -12.39 -12.04 -4.99
CA GLY A 166 -11.98 -11.57 -6.31
C GLY A 166 -10.53 -11.88 -6.65
N ALA A 167 -9.62 -10.94 -6.47
CA ALA A 167 -8.27 -11.02 -6.97
C ALA A 167 -7.20 -10.80 -5.90
N ILE A 168 -5.99 -11.23 -6.24
CA ILE A 168 -4.74 -10.80 -5.61
C ILE A 168 -4.04 -9.90 -6.64
N ASN A 169 -3.73 -8.68 -6.25
CA ASN A 169 -3.01 -7.72 -7.08
C ASN A 169 -1.60 -7.52 -6.52
N THR A 170 -0.60 -7.94 -7.26
CA THR A 170 0.82 -7.79 -6.90
C THR A 170 1.44 -6.70 -7.75
N TYR A 171 1.92 -5.64 -7.12
CA TYR A 171 2.64 -4.53 -7.74
C TYR A 171 4.12 -4.64 -7.41
N GLN A 172 4.98 -4.47 -8.43
CA GLN A 172 6.42 -4.26 -8.28
C GLN A 172 6.70 -2.82 -8.71
N ILE A 173 7.29 -2.03 -7.81
CA ILE A 173 7.65 -0.63 -8.06
C ILE A 173 9.12 -0.61 -8.46
N ILE A 174 9.41 -0.03 -9.63
CA ILE A 174 10.72 -0.08 -10.27
C ILE A 174 11.44 1.23 -9.92
N ASN A 175 12.14 1.26 -8.77
CA ASN A 175 12.92 2.42 -8.30
C ASN A 175 14.38 2.31 -8.69
#